data_54f83bbfd7c21bfd587ed251420089e6
#
_entry.id   54f83bbfd7c21bfd587ed251420089e6
#
_cell.length_a   1.000
_cell.length_b   1.000
_cell.length_c   1.000
_cell.angle_alpha   90.00
_cell.angle_beta   90.00
_cell.angle_gamma   90.00
#
_symmetry.space_group_name_H-M   'P 1'
#
loop_
_entity.id
_entity.type
_entity.pdbx_description
1 polymer ?
#
loop_
_entity_poly.entity_id
_entity_poly.type
_entity_poly.pdbx_seq_one_letter_code
_entity_poly.pdbx_strand_id
1 'polypeptide(L)'
;PGEMIVVAARPSMGKTSLAMNIVEHVALDAKLPVGVFSLEMSSESLVMRMISSLARINSHDMQDGMLTPQDFPRITDAAGRLANSSLHIDDSAGLSILQLTARARRMWQQHGIKLFVIDYLQLLHSTSRRAGENRQQEIAEISSGIKALAKTLGVPVIVLSQLNRELEK
;
A
#
# COMPACT_ATOMS: atom_id res chain seq x y z
N PRO A 1 -5.02 -2.57 17.78
CA PRO A 1 -5.11 -1.20 17.27
C PRO A 1 -3.82 -0.42 17.59
N GLY A 2 -3.36 0.44 16.66
CA GLY A 2 -2.18 1.27 16.89
C GLY A 2 -0.84 0.54 16.76
N GLU A 3 -0.78 -0.58 16.06
CA GLU A 3 0.44 -1.35 15.84
C GLU A 3 0.96 -1.17 14.41
N MET A 4 2.27 -1.22 14.26
CA MET A 4 2.96 -1.28 12.97
C MET A 4 3.37 -2.72 12.70
N ILE A 5 2.98 -3.25 11.56
CA ILE A 5 3.30 -4.61 11.09
C ILE A 5 4.22 -4.45 9.88
N VAL A 6 5.43 -5.02 9.95
CA VAL A 6 6.38 -4.98 8.84
C VAL A 6 6.33 -6.30 8.07
N VAL A 7 6.05 -6.21 6.77
CA VAL A 7 6.11 -7.33 5.83
C VAL A 7 7.33 -7.14 4.95
N ALA A 8 8.38 -7.90 5.23
CA ALA A 8 9.63 -7.83 4.50
C ALA A 8 9.76 -9.01 3.53
N ALA A 9 10.15 -8.72 2.29
CA ALA A 9 10.43 -9.74 1.29
C ALA A 9 11.44 -9.23 0.27
N ARG A 10 12.06 -10.17 -0.47
CA ARG A 10 12.88 -9.86 -1.64
C ARG A 10 12.01 -9.33 -2.79
N PRO A 11 12.60 -8.61 -3.76
CA PRO A 11 11.89 -8.24 -4.98
C PRO A 11 11.20 -9.44 -5.63
N SER A 12 10.05 -9.20 -6.24
CA SER A 12 9.26 -10.22 -6.99
C SER A 12 8.72 -11.40 -6.17
N MET A 13 8.79 -11.36 -4.83
CA MET A 13 8.22 -12.40 -3.95
C MET A 13 6.72 -12.25 -3.67
N GLY A 14 6.04 -11.33 -4.35
CA GLY A 14 4.61 -11.12 -4.17
C GLY A 14 4.20 -10.28 -2.95
N LYS A 15 5.13 -9.50 -2.38
CA LYS A 15 4.88 -8.64 -1.21
C LYS A 15 3.67 -7.71 -1.39
N THR A 16 3.65 -6.95 -2.49
CA THR A 16 2.54 -6.06 -2.83
C THR A 16 1.24 -6.84 -3.04
N SER A 17 1.29 -8.01 -3.70
CA SER A 17 0.11 -8.85 -3.92
C SER A 17 -0.50 -9.34 -2.60
N LEU A 18 0.32 -9.79 -1.65
CA LEU A 18 -0.15 -10.17 -0.31
C LEU A 18 -0.83 -9.00 0.40
N ALA A 19 -0.20 -7.82 0.38
CA ALA A 19 -0.76 -6.64 1.01
C ALA A 19 -2.08 -6.22 0.37
N MET A 20 -2.18 -6.28 -0.96
CA MET A 20 -3.42 -5.94 -1.68
C MET A 20 -4.53 -6.96 -1.42
N ASN A 21 -4.23 -8.25 -1.26
CA ASN A 21 -5.23 -9.24 -0.84
C ASN A 21 -5.79 -8.92 0.55
N ILE A 22 -4.96 -8.45 1.47
CA ILE A 22 -5.42 -7.99 2.79
C ILE A 22 -6.31 -6.74 2.62
N VAL A 23 -5.90 -5.78 1.80
CA VAL A 23 -6.68 -4.58 1.48
C VAL A 23 -8.03 -4.94 0.87
N GLU A 24 -8.06 -5.85 -0.11
CA GLU A 24 -9.30 -6.36 -0.73
C GLU A 24 -10.24 -6.94 0.33
N HIS A 25 -9.74 -7.84 1.17
CA HIS A 25 -10.55 -8.44 2.22
C HIS A 25 -11.12 -7.40 3.21
N VAL A 26 -10.29 -6.45 3.66
CA VAL A 26 -10.75 -5.42 4.61
C VAL A 26 -11.72 -4.43 3.96
N ALA A 27 -11.44 -3.98 2.73
CA ALA A 27 -12.27 -2.98 2.05
C ALA A 27 -13.56 -3.56 1.48
N LEU A 28 -13.53 -4.77 0.92
CA LEU A 28 -14.66 -5.36 0.19
C LEU A 28 -15.51 -6.29 1.04
N ASP A 29 -14.88 -7.16 1.85
CA ASP A 29 -15.60 -8.16 2.64
C ASP A 29 -15.98 -7.60 4.02
N ALA A 30 -15.01 -7.01 4.73
CA ALA A 30 -15.27 -6.37 6.02
C ALA A 30 -15.90 -4.97 5.90
N LYS A 31 -15.93 -4.39 4.69
CA LYS A 31 -16.48 -3.06 4.37
C LYS A 31 -15.93 -1.93 5.27
N LEU A 32 -14.65 -2.02 5.60
CA LEU A 32 -13.97 -1.03 6.42
C LEU A 32 -13.12 -0.09 5.54
N PRO A 33 -13.06 1.22 5.88
CA PRO A 33 -12.23 2.16 5.14
C PRO A 33 -10.74 1.85 5.26
N VAL A 34 -10.04 1.78 4.12
CA VAL A 34 -8.61 1.48 4.01
C VAL A 34 -7.89 2.59 3.28
N GLY A 35 -6.74 3.01 3.82
CA GLY A 35 -5.83 3.94 3.18
C GLY A 35 -4.57 3.23 2.68
N VAL A 36 -4.19 3.45 1.44
CA VAL A 36 -2.99 2.87 0.82
C VAL A 36 -2.09 3.98 0.32
N PHE A 37 -0.84 3.99 0.76
CA PHE A 37 0.24 4.80 0.18
C PHE A 37 1.05 3.92 -0.75
N SER A 38 0.86 4.11 -2.06
CA SER A 38 1.56 3.37 -3.11
C SER A 38 2.70 4.22 -3.64
N LEU A 39 3.90 4.07 -3.07
CA LEU A 39 5.04 4.92 -3.40
C LEU A 39 5.84 4.41 -4.61
N GLU A 40 5.62 3.15 -5.01
CA GLU A 40 6.28 2.49 -6.14
C GLU A 40 5.43 2.46 -7.40
N MET A 41 4.13 2.20 -7.23
CA MET A 41 3.20 2.00 -8.35
C MET A 41 2.16 3.10 -8.40
N SER A 42 1.73 3.46 -9.62
CA SER A 42 0.58 4.35 -9.78
C SER A 42 -0.71 3.70 -9.26
N SER A 43 -1.66 4.52 -8.82
CA SER A 43 -2.99 4.09 -8.38
C SER A 43 -3.70 3.27 -9.46
N GLU A 44 -3.59 3.67 -10.73
CA GLU A 44 -4.15 2.94 -11.88
C GLU A 44 -3.58 1.52 -11.97
N SER A 45 -2.25 1.38 -11.91
CA SER A 45 -1.59 0.07 -11.97
C SER A 45 -1.99 -0.83 -10.81
N LEU A 46 -2.15 -0.25 -9.62
CA LEU A 46 -2.57 -0.97 -8.43
C LEU A 46 -4.02 -1.44 -8.55
N VAL A 47 -4.94 -0.56 -8.98
CA VAL A 47 -6.34 -0.90 -9.21
C VAL A 47 -6.49 -1.96 -10.29
N MET A 48 -5.73 -1.88 -11.39
CA MET A 48 -5.75 -2.90 -12.44
C MET A 48 -5.32 -4.28 -11.93
N ARG A 49 -4.32 -4.34 -11.05
CA ARG A 49 -3.93 -5.61 -10.39
C ARG A 49 -5.01 -6.14 -9.48
N MET A 50 -5.69 -5.28 -8.73
CA MET A 50 -6.80 -5.68 -7.87
C MET A 50 -7.98 -6.19 -8.69
N ILE A 51 -8.34 -5.54 -9.80
CA ILE A 51 -9.37 -6.02 -10.71
C ILE A 51 -9.01 -7.39 -11.28
N SER A 52 -7.76 -7.58 -11.73
CA SER A 52 -7.27 -8.88 -12.23
C SER A 52 -7.39 -9.99 -11.18
N SER A 53 -7.02 -9.68 -9.93
CA SER A 53 -7.15 -10.60 -8.78
C SER A 53 -8.61 -10.98 -8.53
N LEU A 54 -9.48 -10.01 -8.38
CA LEU A 54 -10.91 -10.19 -8.10
C LEU A 54 -11.65 -10.91 -9.24
N ALA A 55 -11.34 -10.55 -10.49
CA ALA A 55 -11.91 -11.17 -11.67
C ALA A 55 -11.32 -12.56 -11.95
N ARG A 56 -10.20 -12.94 -11.29
CA ARG A 56 -9.42 -14.16 -11.55
C ARG A 56 -8.98 -14.25 -13.01
N ILE A 57 -8.45 -13.15 -13.53
CA ILE A 57 -7.90 -13.03 -14.88
C ILE A 57 -6.41 -12.80 -14.74
N ASN A 58 -5.63 -13.38 -15.64
CA ASN A 58 -4.19 -13.14 -15.68
C ASN A 58 -3.94 -11.64 -15.97
N SER A 59 -3.12 -11.00 -15.16
CA SER A 59 -2.79 -9.58 -15.34
C SER A 59 -2.08 -9.29 -16.66
N HIS A 60 -1.36 -10.26 -17.24
CA HIS A 60 -0.75 -10.16 -18.57
C HIS A 60 -1.82 -10.09 -19.66
N ASP A 61 -2.79 -11.01 -19.63
CA ASP A 61 -3.88 -11.05 -20.61
C ASP A 61 -4.71 -9.77 -20.55
N MET A 62 -4.85 -9.20 -19.36
CA MET A 62 -5.55 -7.94 -19.15
C MET A 62 -4.79 -6.73 -19.72
N GLN A 63 -3.46 -6.70 -19.60
CA GLN A 63 -2.60 -5.64 -20.13
C GLN A 63 -2.46 -5.72 -21.65
N ASP A 64 -2.36 -6.94 -22.20
CA ASP A 64 -2.15 -7.18 -23.63
C ASP A 64 -3.46 -7.17 -24.43
N GLY A 65 -4.61 -7.00 -23.75
CA GLY A 65 -5.92 -7.02 -24.38
C GLY A 65 -6.37 -8.40 -24.88
N MET A 66 -5.74 -9.47 -24.41
CA MET A 66 -6.09 -10.86 -24.74
C MET A 66 -7.26 -11.36 -23.92
N LEU A 67 -8.38 -10.61 -23.94
CA LEU A 67 -9.57 -10.90 -23.17
C LEU A 67 -10.60 -11.66 -24.02
N THR A 68 -11.27 -12.62 -23.40
CA THR A 68 -12.40 -13.33 -23.99
C THR A 68 -13.72 -12.60 -23.69
N PRO A 69 -14.79 -12.80 -24.47
CA PRO A 69 -16.10 -12.21 -24.16
C PRO A 69 -16.63 -12.53 -22.75
N GLN A 70 -16.21 -13.65 -22.17
CA GLN A 70 -16.61 -14.07 -20.82
C GLN A 70 -15.88 -13.31 -19.70
N ASP A 71 -14.77 -12.67 -20.01
CA ASP A 71 -13.97 -11.93 -19.02
C ASP A 71 -14.59 -10.55 -18.72
N PHE A 72 -15.26 -9.92 -19.69
CA PHE A 72 -15.81 -8.58 -19.53
C PHE A 72 -16.84 -8.46 -18.38
N PRO A 73 -17.81 -9.37 -18.20
CA PRO A 73 -18.69 -9.29 -17.04
C PRO A 73 -17.96 -9.40 -15.71
N ARG A 74 -16.93 -10.25 -15.63
CA ARG A 74 -16.12 -10.44 -14.42
C ARG A 74 -15.30 -9.20 -14.08
N ILE A 75 -14.72 -8.55 -15.09
CA ILE A 75 -13.99 -7.28 -14.96
C ILE A 75 -14.96 -6.18 -14.48
N THR A 76 -16.13 -6.10 -15.09
CA THR A 76 -17.13 -5.09 -14.74
C THR A 76 -17.62 -5.24 -13.30
N ASP A 77 -17.87 -6.48 -12.86
CA ASP A 77 -18.25 -6.77 -11.48
C ASP A 77 -17.13 -6.38 -10.50
N ALA A 78 -15.89 -6.80 -10.78
CA ALA A 78 -14.74 -6.48 -9.96
C ALA A 78 -14.51 -4.97 -9.83
N ALA A 79 -14.57 -4.24 -10.96
CA ALA A 79 -14.45 -2.80 -10.99
C ALA A 79 -15.60 -2.11 -10.21
N GLY A 80 -16.83 -2.59 -10.36
CA GLY A 80 -17.99 -2.10 -9.61
C GLY A 80 -17.83 -2.29 -8.10
N ARG A 81 -17.35 -3.44 -7.66
CA ARG A 81 -17.07 -3.73 -6.24
C ARG A 81 -16.00 -2.77 -5.68
N LEU A 82 -14.90 -2.55 -6.40
CA LEU A 82 -13.85 -1.61 -5.98
C LEU A 82 -14.37 -0.17 -5.95
N ALA A 83 -15.09 0.27 -6.97
CA ALA A 83 -15.65 1.63 -7.04
C ALA A 83 -16.62 1.94 -5.88
N ASN A 84 -17.34 0.93 -5.39
CA ASN A 84 -18.26 1.06 -4.25
C ASN A 84 -17.58 0.81 -2.88
N SER A 85 -16.28 0.54 -2.86
CA SER A 85 -15.53 0.33 -1.62
C SER A 85 -15.02 1.64 -1.02
N SER A 86 -14.70 1.62 0.27
CA SER A 86 -14.02 2.74 0.94
C SER A 86 -12.50 2.59 0.90
N LEU A 87 -11.97 2.33 -0.31
CA LEU A 87 -10.54 2.26 -0.56
C LEU A 87 -10.01 3.62 -1.03
N HIS A 88 -9.00 4.14 -0.35
CA HIS A 88 -8.36 5.43 -0.65
C HIS A 88 -6.89 5.19 -0.95
N ILE A 89 -6.44 5.57 -2.15
CA ILE A 89 -5.06 5.36 -2.60
C ILE A 89 -4.41 6.74 -2.81
N ASP A 90 -3.21 6.91 -2.24
CA ASP A 90 -2.32 8.04 -2.48
C ASP A 90 -1.03 7.48 -3.12
N ASP A 91 -0.79 7.82 -4.39
CA ASP A 91 0.36 7.38 -5.17
C ASP A 91 1.39 8.49 -5.40
N SER A 92 1.38 9.49 -4.52
CA SER A 92 2.36 10.57 -4.59
C SER A 92 3.77 10.06 -4.33
N ALA A 93 4.66 10.26 -5.28
CA ALA A 93 6.06 9.88 -5.16
C ALA A 93 6.86 10.86 -4.29
N GLY A 94 7.98 10.39 -3.71
CA GLY A 94 8.95 11.24 -3.03
C GLY A 94 8.43 11.87 -1.72
N LEU A 95 7.50 11.23 -1.04
CA LEU A 95 6.99 11.74 0.24
C LEU A 95 8.04 11.66 1.34
N SER A 96 8.15 12.73 2.12
CA SER A 96 8.82 12.66 3.41
C SER A 96 7.89 12.01 4.46
N ILE A 97 8.48 11.48 5.53
CA ILE A 97 7.69 10.90 6.65
C ILE A 97 6.71 11.94 7.24
N LEU A 98 7.08 13.21 7.27
CA LEU A 98 6.21 14.29 7.74
C LEU A 98 5.00 14.49 6.82
N GLN A 99 5.23 14.51 5.51
CA GLN A 99 4.16 14.64 4.51
C GLN A 99 3.22 13.42 4.54
N LEU A 100 3.76 12.21 4.60
CA LEU A 100 2.97 10.99 4.73
C LEU A 100 2.09 11.04 5.99
N THR A 101 2.68 11.41 7.14
CA THR A 101 1.95 11.51 8.40
C THR A 101 0.81 12.54 8.33
N ALA A 102 1.06 13.70 7.71
CA ALA A 102 0.04 14.74 7.55
C ALA A 102 -1.11 14.26 6.64
N ARG A 103 -0.79 13.59 5.53
CA ARG A 103 -1.78 13.02 4.60
C ARG A 103 -2.59 11.89 5.24
N ALA A 104 -1.92 10.97 5.94
CA ALA A 104 -2.58 9.88 6.64
C ALA A 104 -3.56 10.39 7.71
N ARG A 105 -3.19 11.42 8.47
CA ARG A 105 -4.09 12.06 9.44
C ARG A 105 -5.30 12.68 8.77
N ARG A 106 -5.11 13.39 7.65
CA ARG A 106 -6.21 13.98 6.87
C ARG A 106 -7.15 12.89 6.35
N MET A 107 -6.58 11.83 5.74
CA MET A 107 -7.35 10.70 5.21
C MET A 107 -8.13 10.00 6.32
N TRP A 108 -7.52 9.80 7.48
CA TRP A 108 -8.17 9.22 8.66
C TRP A 108 -9.33 10.11 9.17
N GLN A 109 -9.14 11.43 9.25
CA GLN A 109 -10.17 12.37 9.69
C GLN A 109 -11.35 12.43 8.71
N GLN A 110 -11.07 12.42 7.42
CA GLN A 110 -12.10 12.55 6.37
C GLN A 110 -12.88 11.26 6.14
N HIS A 111 -12.22 10.11 6.21
CA HIS A 111 -12.78 8.83 5.78
C HIS A 111 -12.85 7.78 6.89
N GLY A 112 -12.38 8.08 8.10
CA GLY A 112 -12.44 7.14 9.22
C GLY A 112 -11.61 5.88 9.04
N ILE A 113 -10.47 5.96 8.36
CA ILE A 113 -9.60 4.83 8.00
C ILE A 113 -9.38 3.88 9.19
N LYS A 114 -9.48 2.57 8.92
CA LYS A 114 -9.30 1.48 9.90
C LYS A 114 -8.03 0.66 9.68
N LEU A 115 -7.40 0.79 8.52
CA LEU A 115 -6.14 0.14 8.16
C LEU A 115 -5.38 1.07 7.23
N PHE A 116 -4.07 1.24 7.46
CA PHE A 116 -3.16 1.83 6.49
C PHE A 116 -2.20 0.78 5.94
N VAL A 117 -1.88 0.89 4.66
CA VAL A 117 -0.81 0.12 4.00
C VAL A 117 0.15 1.09 3.33
N ILE A 118 1.46 0.86 3.49
CA ILE A 118 2.53 1.68 2.91
C ILE A 118 3.44 0.76 2.08
N ASP A 119 3.47 0.96 0.77
CA ASP A 119 4.29 0.19 -0.17
C ASP A 119 5.27 1.12 -0.90
N TYR A 120 6.52 1.11 -0.58
CA TYR A 120 7.31 0.47 0.48
C TYR A 120 8.19 1.51 1.20
N LEU A 121 8.60 1.16 2.40
CA LEU A 121 9.25 2.06 3.37
C LEU A 121 10.48 2.80 2.82
N GLN A 122 11.31 2.13 2.02
CA GLN A 122 12.58 2.69 1.54
C GLN A 122 12.44 3.81 0.50
N LEU A 123 11.23 4.05 -0.02
CA LEU A 123 10.94 5.19 -0.90
C LEU A 123 10.57 6.46 -0.15
N LEU A 124 10.39 6.37 1.17
CA LEU A 124 10.20 7.53 2.02
C LEU A 124 11.54 8.22 2.32
N HIS A 125 11.46 9.51 2.54
CA HIS A 125 12.60 10.33 2.93
C HIS A 125 12.45 10.86 4.35
N SER A 126 13.58 10.91 5.08
CA SER A 126 13.62 11.65 6.35
C SER A 126 13.67 13.16 6.09
N THR A 127 13.16 13.94 7.02
CA THR A 127 13.28 15.41 7.00
C THR A 127 14.56 15.92 7.67
N SER A 128 15.33 15.04 8.31
CA SER A 128 16.55 15.35 9.02
C SER A 128 17.76 15.42 8.07
N ARG A 129 18.52 16.53 8.09
CA ARG A 129 19.76 16.67 7.33
C ARG A 129 20.81 15.62 7.70
N ARG A 130 20.83 15.16 8.96
CA ARG A 130 21.78 14.15 9.45
C ARG A 130 21.43 12.72 8.98
N ALA A 131 20.16 12.44 8.72
CA ALA A 131 19.72 11.13 8.25
C ALA A 131 20.16 10.85 6.79
N GLY A 132 20.35 11.89 5.96
CA GLY A 132 20.84 11.74 4.58
C GLY A 132 22.27 11.19 4.46
N GLU A 133 23.07 11.26 5.53
CA GLU A 133 24.45 10.75 5.56
C GLU A 133 24.51 9.26 5.96
N ASN A 134 23.45 8.73 6.60
CA ASN A 134 23.40 7.34 7.04
C ASN A 134 22.00 6.72 6.79
N ARG A 135 21.92 5.87 5.80
CA ARG A 135 20.67 5.21 5.39
C ARG A 135 19.98 4.40 6.50
N GLN A 136 20.76 3.81 7.40
CA GLN A 136 20.20 3.06 8.52
C GLN A 136 19.48 3.97 9.52
N GLN A 137 20.04 5.14 9.79
CA GLN A 137 19.39 6.13 10.67
C GLN A 137 18.14 6.69 10.02
N GLU A 138 18.16 6.94 8.72
CA GLU A 138 16.97 7.39 7.98
C GLU A 138 15.83 6.37 8.09
N ILE A 139 16.12 5.09 7.86
CA ILE A 139 15.11 4.01 7.98
C ILE A 139 14.59 3.92 9.42
N ALA A 140 15.44 4.07 10.42
CA ALA A 140 15.03 4.06 11.83
C ALA A 140 14.09 5.23 12.17
N GLU A 141 14.39 6.45 11.70
CA GLU A 141 13.51 7.61 11.88
C GLU A 141 12.16 7.43 11.20
N ILE A 142 12.15 6.94 9.95
CA ILE A 142 10.91 6.67 9.20
C ILE A 142 10.07 5.62 9.93
N SER A 143 10.68 4.50 10.34
CA SER A 143 10.01 3.44 11.11
C SER A 143 9.41 3.98 12.41
N SER A 144 10.17 4.78 13.15
CA SER A 144 9.71 5.41 14.39
C SER A 144 8.53 6.35 14.12
N GLY A 145 8.59 7.14 13.05
CA GLY A 145 7.51 8.04 12.63
C GLY A 145 6.22 7.29 12.28
N ILE A 146 6.32 6.19 11.54
CA ILE A 146 5.16 5.35 11.19
C ILE A 146 4.57 4.68 12.43
N LYS A 147 5.41 4.18 13.33
CA LYS A 147 4.95 3.58 14.59
C LYS A 147 4.23 4.61 15.48
N ALA A 148 4.77 5.84 15.55
CA ALA A 148 4.12 6.94 16.26
C ALA A 148 2.77 7.30 15.62
N LEU A 149 2.67 7.32 14.29
CA LEU A 149 1.44 7.54 13.55
C LEU A 149 0.39 6.48 13.89
N ALA A 150 0.74 5.19 13.80
CA ALA A 150 -0.15 4.07 14.12
C ALA A 150 -0.71 4.21 15.53
N LYS A 151 0.16 4.51 16.50
CA LYS A 151 -0.23 4.69 17.91
C LYS A 151 -1.14 5.90 18.10
N THR A 152 -0.82 7.04 17.47
CA THR A 152 -1.58 8.28 17.59
C THR A 152 -2.99 8.15 17.02
N LEU A 153 -3.13 7.48 15.86
CA LEU A 153 -4.43 7.28 15.20
C LEU A 153 -5.21 6.09 15.78
N GLY A 154 -4.56 5.22 16.57
CA GLY A 154 -5.17 3.98 17.05
C GLY A 154 -5.53 3.00 15.92
N VAL A 155 -4.80 3.05 14.79
CA VAL A 155 -5.08 2.27 13.56
C VAL A 155 -3.87 1.42 13.23
N PRO A 156 -4.03 0.12 12.87
CA PRO A 156 -2.94 -0.71 12.40
C PRO A 156 -2.37 -0.16 11.09
N VAL A 157 -1.04 -0.24 10.96
CA VAL A 157 -0.31 0.16 9.76
C VAL A 157 0.54 -1.01 9.29
N ILE A 158 0.27 -1.52 8.09
CA ILE A 158 1.11 -2.52 7.42
C ILE A 158 2.13 -1.76 6.57
N VAL A 159 3.40 -2.04 6.80
CA VAL A 159 4.51 -1.41 6.08
C VAL A 159 5.25 -2.49 5.32
N LEU A 160 5.34 -2.31 4.00
CA LEU A 160 6.14 -3.20 3.18
C LEU A 160 7.59 -2.75 3.18
N SER A 161 8.50 -3.70 3.25
CA SER A 161 9.94 -3.45 3.24
C SER A 161 10.63 -4.39 2.27
N GLN A 162 11.62 -3.88 1.56
CA GLN A 162 12.41 -4.67 0.63
C GLN A 162 13.72 -5.09 1.31
N LEU A 163 14.02 -6.39 1.30
CA LEU A 163 15.27 -6.91 1.82
C LEU A 163 16.39 -6.71 0.81
N ASN A 164 17.53 -6.17 1.26
CA ASN A 164 18.74 -6.03 0.44
C ASN A 164 19.40 -7.39 0.21
N ARG A 165 20.05 -7.53 -0.95
CA ARG A 165 20.82 -8.73 -1.33
C ARG A 165 22.12 -8.90 -0.55
N GLU A 166 22.59 -7.86 0.15
CA GLU A 166 23.91 -7.83 0.82
C GLU A 166 23.96 -8.56 2.17
N LEU A 167 22.86 -9.09 2.68
CA LEU A 167 22.79 -9.80 3.96
C LEU A 167 23.15 -11.30 3.87
N GLU A 168 23.68 -11.75 2.74
CA GLU A 168 24.07 -13.17 2.51
C GLU A 168 25.58 -13.36 2.31
N LYS A 169 26.42 -12.44 2.82
CA LYS A 169 27.87 -12.66 2.85
C LYS A 169 28.34 -12.94 4.26
#